data_d370957b4717a94989bb4609d5a69a1c
#
_entry.id   d370957b4717a94989bb4609d5a69a1c
#
_cell.length_a   1.000
_cell.length_b   1.000
_cell.length_c   1.000
_cell.angle_alpha   90.00
_cell.angle_beta   90.00
_cell.angle_gamma   90.00
#
_symmetry.space_group_name_H-M   'P 1'
#
loop_
_entity.id
_entity.type
_entity.pdbx_description
1 polymer ?
#
loop_
_entity_poly.entity_id
_entity_poly.type
_entity_poly.pdbx_seq_one_letter_code
_entity_poly.pdbx_strand_id
1 'polypeptide(L)'
;IVAILSPLIVLVVLLCAILSGTSQHNVSAVELCFHGGSISASATPEYQRYIEDMRNSFAQLDEVIAEINNQCEDGKSLDDTRVKAIFYALYFAAEQPDTDGIHEFADCFVDYEERTRTVTTTDEEGNEVETTETYMVAVPIEDLAEIYERISHAIGVEVTADHQANADSIYHLILYGSPSGES
;
A
#
# COMPACT_ATOMS: atom_id res chain seq x y z
N ILE A 1 -0.03 -34.18 -11.90
CA ILE A 1 -1.01 -33.23 -11.27
C ILE A 1 -0.60 -32.90 -9.82
N VAL A 2 0.12 -33.77 -9.11
CA VAL A 2 0.53 -33.57 -7.71
C VAL A 2 1.68 -32.57 -7.55
N ALA A 3 2.49 -32.31 -8.58
CA ALA A 3 3.72 -31.50 -8.48
C ALA A 3 3.52 -29.98 -8.53
N ILE A 4 2.33 -29.50 -8.93
CA ILE A 4 2.04 -28.04 -9.06
C ILE A 4 1.34 -27.48 -7.82
N LEU A 5 0.73 -28.33 -6.99
CA LEU A 5 0.07 -27.92 -5.74
C LEU A 5 1.04 -27.70 -4.56
N SER A 6 2.28 -28.18 -4.67
CA SER A 6 3.28 -28.13 -3.59
C SER A 6 3.74 -26.69 -3.23
N PRO A 7 4.11 -25.81 -4.19
CA PRO A 7 4.60 -24.48 -3.83
C PRO A 7 3.50 -23.57 -3.27
N LEU A 8 2.27 -23.69 -3.75
CA LEU A 8 1.15 -22.88 -3.27
C LEU A 8 0.74 -23.28 -1.84
N ILE A 9 0.71 -24.57 -1.55
CA ILE A 9 0.41 -25.09 -0.20
C ILE A 9 1.54 -24.71 0.77
N VAL A 10 2.79 -24.75 0.35
CA VAL A 10 3.94 -24.32 1.16
C VAL A 10 3.87 -22.81 1.43
N LEU A 11 3.49 -22.01 0.45
CA LEU A 11 3.31 -20.57 0.62
C LEU A 11 2.19 -20.24 1.63
N VAL A 12 1.04 -20.90 1.53
CA VAL A 12 -0.10 -20.73 2.45
C VAL A 12 0.26 -21.21 3.86
N VAL A 13 0.98 -22.32 4.00
CA VAL A 13 1.43 -22.84 5.31
C VAL A 13 2.49 -21.94 5.93
N LEU A 14 3.38 -21.34 5.14
CA LEU A 14 4.37 -20.36 5.61
C LEU A 14 3.69 -19.06 6.07
N LEU A 15 2.72 -18.54 5.33
CA LEU A 15 1.90 -17.40 5.72
C LEU A 15 1.13 -17.68 7.04
N CYS A 16 0.50 -18.83 7.17
CA CYS A 16 -0.18 -19.21 8.42
C CYS A 16 0.80 -19.41 9.59
N ALA A 17 2.02 -19.90 9.34
CA ALA A 17 3.03 -20.08 10.39
C ALA A 17 3.63 -18.74 10.87
N ILE A 18 3.73 -17.74 10.00
CA ILE A 18 4.17 -16.38 10.35
C ILE A 18 3.07 -15.65 11.12
N LEU A 19 1.81 -15.83 10.73
CA LEU A 19 0.64 -15.23 11.40
C LEU A 19 0.34 -15.90 12.76
N SER A 20 0.70 -17.16 12.97
CA SER A 20 0.52 -17.89 14.23
C SER A 20 1.75 -17.88 15.15
N GLY A 21 2.89 -17.37 14.70
CA GLY A 21 4.06 -17.13 15.55
C GLY A 21 3.85 -15.92 16.43
N THR A 22 3.66 -16.14 17.72
CA THR A 22 3.47 -15.22 18.85
C THR A 22 3.34 -13.74 18.48
N SER A 23 2.25 -13.12 18.88
CA SER A 23 1.85 -11.72 18.62
C SER A 23 3.00 -10.67 18.77
N GLN A 24 3.97 -10.90 19.64
CA GLN A 24 5.11 -10.02 19.85
C GLN A 24 6.12 -9.98 18.69
N HIS A 25 6.35 -11.07 17.96
CA HIS A 25 7.26 -11.05 16.81
C HIS A 25 6.64 -10.31 15.62
N ASN A 26 5.34 -10.42 15.44
CA ASN A 26 4.62 -9.69 14.39
C ASN A 26 4.60 -8.18 14.67
N VAL A 27 4.32 -7.77 15.91
CA VAL A 27 4.37 -6.35 16.33
C VAL A 27 5.75 -5.77 16.06
N SER A 28 6.83 -6.48 16.47
CA SER A 28 8.20 -6.00 16.23
C SER A 28 8.54 -5.87 14.74
N ALA A 29 8.06 -6.77 13.88
CA ALA A 29 8.30 -6.68 12.44
C ALA A 29 7.58 -5.48 11.83
N VAL A 30 6.29 -5.28 12.18
CA VAL A 30 5.51 -4.12 11.74
C VAL A 30 6.18 -2.83 12.17
N GLU A 31 6.53 -2.68 13.46
CA GLU A 31 7.23 -1.51 14.00
C GLU A 31 8.54 -1.23 13.26
N LEU A 32 9.35 -2.26 13.00
CA LEU A 32 10.59 -2.12 12.25
C LEU A 32 10.37 -1.69 10.80
N CYS A 33 9.32 -2.16 10.13
CA CYS A 33 9.01 -1.77 8.76
C CYS A 33 8.47 -0.33 8.68
N PHE A 34 7.56 0.04 9.57
CA PHE A 34 6.91 1.36 9.54
C PHE A 34 7.76 2.48 10.14
N HIS A 35 8.44 2.23 11.26
CA HIS A 35 9.16 3.27 12.00
C HIS A 35 10.69 3.15 11.88
N GLY A 36 11.17 2.10 11.21
CA GLY A 36 12.61 1.88 11.09
C GLY A 36 13.23 1.32 12.38
N GLY A 37 14.53 1.55 12.53
CA GLY A 37 15.30 1.06 13.68
C GLY A 37 16.21 -0.11 13.33
N SER A 38 17.00 -0.56 14.31
CA SER A 38 17.99 -1.62 14.12
C SER A 38 17.33 -2.99 14.26
N ILE A 39 17.55 -3.85 13.27
CA ILE A 39 17.17 -5.25 13.35
C ILE A 39 18.16 -5.94 14.30
N SER A 40 17.65 -6.82 15.17
CA SER A 40 18.51 -7.55 16.11
C SER A 40 19.56 -8.38 15.37
N ALA A 41 20.82 -8.33 15.81
CA ALA A 41 21.89 -9.15 15.27
C ALA A 41 21.65 -10.66 15.49
N SER A 42 20.76 -11.04 16.40
CA SER A 42 20.33 -12.43 16.64
C SER A 42 19.18 -12.90 15.75
N ALA A 43 18.59 -11.99 14.95
CA ALA A 43 17.55 -12.34 13.99
C ALA A 43 18.12 -13.21 12.88
N THR A 44 17.30 -14.12 12.36
CA THR A 44 17.72 -14.95 11.23
C THR A 44 17.97 -14.10 9.98
N PRO A 45 18.90 -14.48 9.09
CA PRO A 45 19.13 -13.74 7.85
C PRO A 45 17.86 -13.59 6.99
N GLU A 46 16.98 -14.59 7.02
CA GLU A 46 15.72 -14.57 6.30
C GLU A 46 14.75 -13.51 6.87
N TYR A 47 14.63 -13.42 8.19
CA TYR A 47 13.81 -12.39 8.84
C TYR A 47 14.36 -10.98 8.61
N GLN A 48 15.68 -10.81 8.64
CA GLN A 48 16.33 -9.53 8.30
C GLN A 48 15.99 -9.13 6.87
N ARG A 49 16.10 -10.07 5.92
CA ARG A 49 15.75 -9.82 4.51
C ARG A 49 14.31 -9.41 4.34
N TYR A 50 13.33 -10.08 4.97
CA TYR A 50 11.92 -9.70 4.86
C TYR A 50 11.65 -8.26 5.32
N ILE A 51 12.29 -7.82 6.39
CA ILE A 51 12.17 -6.44 6.87
C ILE A 51 12.82 -5.46 5.90
N GLU A 52 14.01 -5.78 5.38
CA GLU A 52 14.72 -4.93 4.42
C GLU A 52 13.96 -4.82 3.09
N ASP A 53 13.47 -5.93 2.57
CA ASP A 53 12.65 -5.97 1.34
C ASP A 53 11.38 -5.12 1.51
N MET A 54 10.67 -5.26 2.62
CA MET A 54 9.47 -4.47 2.92
C MET A 54 9.78 -2.98 3.07
N ARG A 55 10.88 -2.61 3.72
CA ARG A 55 11.31 -1.20 3.84
C ARG A 55 11.63 -0.59 2.48
N ASN A 56 12.28 -1.36 1.59
CA ASN A 56 12.58 -0.91 0.23
C ASN A 56 11.28 -0.70 -0.57
N SER A 57 10.32 -1.62 -0.45
CA SER A 57 9.01 -1.48 -1.09
C SER A 57 8.23 -0.29 -0.52
N PHE A 58 8.28 -0.06 0.80
CA PHE A 58 7.66 1.11 1.42
C PHE A 58 8.26 2.43 0.94
N ALA A 59 9.57 2.49 0.74
CA ALA A 59 10.22 3.70 0.21
C ALA A 59 9.72 4.01 -1.21
N GLN A 60 9.59 3.01 -2.09
CA GLN A 60 9.02 3.18 -3.42
C GLN A 60 7.53 3.55 -3.36
N LEU A 61 6.77 2.90 -2.48
CA LEU A 61 5.36 3.19 -2.28
C LEU A 61 5.13 4.62 -1.78
N ASP A 62 6.02 5.15 -0.92
CA ASP A 62 5.99 6.55 -0.47
C ASP A 62 6.18 7.53 -1.63
N GLU A 63 7.06 7.23 -2.58
CA GLU A 63 7.26 8.04 -3.77
C GLU A 63 5.98 8.07 -4.63
N VAL A 64 5.39 6.90 -4.88
CA VAL A 64 4.15 6.77 -5.67
C VAL A 64 2.97 7.47 -4.99
N ILE A 65 2.80 7.28 -3.67
CA ILE A 65 1.76 7.97 -2.89
C ILE A 65 1.94 9.48 -2.98
N ALA A 66 3.17 9.98 -2.90
CA ALA A 66 3.44 11.41 -3.04
C ALA A 66 3.08 11.94 -4.44
N GLU A 67 3.37 11.16 -5.50
CA GLU A 67 2.97 11.51 -6.88
C GLU A 67 1.45 11.57 -7.04
N ILE A 68 0.71 10.60 -6.49
CA ILE A 68 -0.75 10.59 -6.50
C ILE A 68 -1.30 11.77 -5.71
N ASN A 69 -0.77 12.03 -4.50
CA ASN A 69 -1.22 13.13 -3.65
C ASN A 69 -1.00 14.51 -4.28
N ASN A 70 0.04 14.67 -5.10
CA ASN A 70 0.25 15.89 -5.89
C ASN A 70 -0.80 16.11 -6.98
N GLN A 71 -1.57 15.09 -7.34
CA GLN A 71 -2.67 15.17 -8.30
C GLN A 71 -4.04 15.24 -7.62
N CYS A 72 -4.09 15.11 -6.29
CA CYS A 72 -5.34 15.27 -5.54
C CYS A 72 -5.74 16.74 -5.43
N GLU A 73 -7.04 16.99 -5.20
CA GLU A 73 -7.53 18.32 -4.84
C GLU A 73 -6.99 18.76 -3.47
N ASP A 74 -6.93 20.06 -3.24
CA ASP A 74 -6.49 20.64 -1.97
C ASP A 74 -7.23 20.03 -0.77
N GLY A 75 -6.47 19.50 0.18
CA GLY A 75 -7.00 18.85 1.39
C GLY A 75 -7.45 17.42 1.20
N LYS A 76 -7.25 16.82 0.03
CA LYS A 76 -7.41 15.39 -0.24
C LYS A 76 -6.06 14.72 -0.36
N SER A 77 -5.95 13.51 0.17
CA SER A 77 -4.76 12.67 0.04
C SER A 77 -5.12 11.22 0.34
N LEU A 78 -4.27 10.31 -0.11
CA LEU A 78 -4.32 8.92 0.33
C LEU A 78 -4.00 8.82 1.83
N ASP A 79 -4.62 7.87 2.51
CA ASP A 79 -4.18 7.42 3.84
C ASP A 79 -2.98 6.48 3.66
N ASP A 80 -1.77 7.04 3.75
CA ASP A 80 -0.51 6.32 3.54
C ASP A 80 -0.34 5.15 4.50
N THR A 81 -0.79 5.30 5.74
CA THR A 81 -0.77 4.22 6.74
C THR A 81 -1.68 3.07 6.32
N ARG A 82 -2.87 3.37 5.80
CA ARG A 82 -3.80 2.35 5.29
C ARG A 82 -3.24 1.64 4.08
N VAL A 83 -2.70 2.38 3.12
CA VAL A 83 -2.06 1.82 1.91
C VAL A 83 -0.94 0.86 2.30
N LYS A 84 -0.02 1.29 3.18
CA LYS A 84 1.10 0.46 3.66
C LYS A 84 0.64 -0.75 4.49
N ALA A 85 -0.41 -0.60 5.30
CA ALA A 85 -0.93 -1.72 6.10
C ALA A 85 -1.49 -2.83 5.21
N ILE A 86 -2.21 -2.48 4.15
CA ILE A 86 -2.71 -3.44 3.17
C ILE A 86 -1.55 -4.06 2.39
N PHE A 87 -0.59 -3.26 1.94
CA PHE A 87 0.61 -3.74 1.25
C PHE A 87 1.39 -4.74 2.11
N TYR A 88 1.64 -4.40 3.38
CA TYR A 88 2.31 -5.29 4.32
C TYR A 88 1.56 -6.61 4.50
N ALA A 89 0.24 -6.57 4.67
CA ALA A 89 -0.57 -7.76 4.87
C ALA A 89 -0.51 -8.73 3.67
N LEU A 90 -0.26 -8.21 2.46
CA LEU A 90 -0.19 -9.00 1.23
C LEU A 90 1.23 -9.49 0.92
N TYR A 91 2.26 -8.68 1.19
CA TYR A 91 3.61 -8.90 0.67
C TYR A 91 4.69 -9.17 1.72
N PHE A 92 4.40 -9.03 3.03
CA PHE A 92 5.42 -9.38 4.02
C PHE A 92 5.76 -10.87 3.96
N ALA A 93 7.05 -11.19 3.82
CA ALA A 93 7.57 -12.54 3.61
C ALA A 93 7.11 -13.23 2.30
N ALA A 94 6.55 -12.47 1.37
CA ALA A 94 6.22 -12.91 0.02
C ALA A 94 7.18 -12.28 -1.01
N GLU A 95 7.01 -12.64 -2.29
CA GLU A 95 7.71 -11.98 -3.38
C GLU A 95 7.20 -10.55 -3.51
N GLN A 96 8.12 -9.58 -3.50
CA GLN A 96 7.77 -8.17 -3.63
C GLN A 96 7.43 -7.84 -5.08
N PRO A 97 6.41 -7.00 -5.34
CA PRO A 97 6.14 -6.50 -6.68
C PRO A 97 7.31 -5.63 -7.15
N ASP A 98 7.51 -5.56 -8.45
CA ASP A 98 8.41 -4.60 -9.07
C ASP A 98 7.82 -3.17 -9.03
N THR A 99 8.56 -2.21 -9.59
CA THR A 99 8.14 -0.81 -9.60
C THR A 99 6.78 -0.61 -10.27
N ASP A 100 6.54 -1.27 -11.40
CA ASP A 100 5.25 -1.17 -12.10
C ASP A 100 4.12 -1.77 -11.26
N GLY A 101 4.35 -2.90 -10.61
CA GLY A 101 3.38 -3.53 -9.71
C GLY A 101 3.09 -2.68 -8.46
N ILE A 102 4.06 -1.89 -7.95
CA ILE A 102 3.83 -0.94 -6.86
C ILE A 102 2.92 0.21 -7.32
N HIS A 103 3.11 0.72 -8.54
CA HIS A 103 2.21 1.72 -9.13
C HIS A 103 0.81 1.16 -9.33
N GLU A 104 0.67 -0.02 -9.94
CA GLU A 104 -0.63 -0.69 -10.12
C GLU A 104 -1.35 -0.92 -8.79
N PHE A 105 -0.62 -1.28 -7.75
CA PHE A 105 -1.18 -1.43 -6.41
C PHE A 105 -1.69 -0.09 -5.85
N ALA A 106 -0.90 0.98 -5.94
CA ALA A 106 -1.28 2.30 -5.43
C ALA A 106 -2.46 2.90 -6.21
N ASP A 107 -2.54 2.67 -7.51
CA ASP A 107 -3.66 3.12 -8.36
C ASP A 107 -5.00 2.47 -7.97
N CYS A 108 -5.00 1.34 -7.24
CA CYS A 108 -6.23 0.75 -6.71
C CYS A 108 -6.95 1.63 -5.66
N PHE A 109 -6.28 2.65 -5.13
CA PHE A 109 -6.81 3.53 -4.08
C PHE A 109 -7.38 4.84 -4.60
N VAL A 110 -7.33 5.10 -5.91
CA VAL A 110 -7.79 6.35 -6.52
C VAL A 110 -8.58 6.11 -7.78
N ASP A 111 -9.46 7.06 -8.08
CA ASP A 111 -10.01 7.28 -9.41
C ASP A 111 -9.34 8.50 -10.03
N TYR A 112 -9.22 8.50 -11.37
CA TYR A 112 -8.72 9.65 -12.11
C TYR A 112 -9.86 10.31 -12.86
N GLU A 113 -10.16 11.56 -12.50
CA GLU A 113 -11.21 12.36 -13.12
C GLU A 113 -10.63 13.47 -13.97
N GLU A 114 -11.22 13.68 -15.14
CA GLU A 114 -10.92 14.84 -15.98
C GLU A 114 -11.66 16.06 -15.46
N ARG A 115 -10.93 17.14 -15.22
CA ARG A 115 -11.45 18.44 -14.78
C ARG A 115 -11.03 19.53 -15.73
N THR A 116 -11.77 20.64 -15.73
CA THR A 116 -11.45 21.82 -16.52
C THR A 116 -11.29 23.02 -15.61
N ARG A 117 -10.35 23.90 -15.95
CA ARG A 117 -10.17 25.21 -15.30
C ARG A 117 -10.02 26.31 -16.32
N THR A 118 -10.48 27.49 -15.98
CA THR A 118 -10.22 28.70 -16.76
C THR A 118 -8.88 29.29 -16.32
N VAL A 119 -7.99 29.52 -17.27
CA VAL A 119 -6.67 30.11 -17.06
C VAL A 119 -6.63 31.41 -17.85
N THR A 120 -6.28 32.54 -17.19
CA THR A 120 -6.07 33.81 -17.84
C THR A 120 -4.61 33.92 -18.28
N THR A 121 -4.36 34.03 -19.56
CA THR A 121 -3.04 34.24 -20.17
C THR A 121 -2.99 35.63 -20.81
N THR A 122 -1.77 36.16 -20.99
CA THR A 122 -1.57 37.42 -21.70
C THR A 122 -1.09 37.12 -23.11
N ASP A 123 -1.74 37.66 -24.13
CA ASP A 123 -1.32 37.53 -25.53
C ASP A 123 -0.10 38.40 -25.84
N GLU A 124 0.43 38.29 -27.06
CA GLU A 124 1.60 39.06 -27.52
C GLU A 124 1.35 40.56 -27.57
N GLU A 125 0.07 40.99 -27.55
CA GLU A 125 -0.36 42.40 -27.57
C GLU A 125 -0.62 42.95 -26.16
N GLY A 126 -0.50 42.11 -25.12
CA GLY A 126 -0.67 42.50 -23.72
C GLY A 126 -2.13 42.43 -23.22
N ASN A 127 -3.03 41.79 -23.98
CA ASN A 127 -4.42 41.61 -23.56
C ASN A 127 -4.57 40.31 -22.75
N GLU A 128 -5.48 40.34 -21.75
CA GLU A 128 -5.87 39.14 -21.03
C GLU A 128 -6.80 38.29 -21.89
N VAL A 129 -6.40 36.99 -22.06
CA VAL A 129 -7.19 36.00 -22.78
C VAL A 129 -7.52 34.86 -21.85
N GLU A 130 -8.80 34.55 -21.69
CA GLU A 130 -9.26 33.39 -20.95
C GLU A 130 -9.22 32.12 -21.84
N THR A 131 -8.52 31.10 -21.37
CA THR A 131 -8.46 29.75 -22.01
C THR A 131 -8.92 28.69 -21.04
N THR A 132 -9.54 27.62 -21.57
CA THR A 132 -9.93 26.48 -20.77
C THR A 132 -8.87 25.40 -20.91
N GLU A 133 -8.28 24.98 -19.80
CA GLU A 133 -7.35 23.86 -19.73
C GLU A 133 -8.04 22.65 -19.11
N THR A 134 -7.75 21.47 -19.65
CA THR A 134 -8.17 20.20 -19.08
C THR A 134 -7.01 19.59 -18.31
N TYR A 135 -7.27 19.04 -17.12
CA TYR A 135 -6.28 18.38 -16.29
C TYR A 135 -6.89 17.16 -15.57
N MET A 136 -6.06 16.21 -15.18
CA MET A 136 -6.49 15.05 -14.43
C MET A 136 -6.34 15.30 -12.93
N VAL A 137 -7.29 14.81 -12.16
CA VAL A 137 -7.30 14.88 -10.69
C VAL A 137 -7.42 13.47 -10.14
N ALA A 138 -6.59 13.13 -9.16
CA ALA A 138 -6.71 11.89 -8.42
C ALA A 138 -7.74 12.08 -7.28
N VAL A 139 -8.72 11.19 -7.22
CA VAL A 139 -9.80 11.18 -6.22
C VAL A 139 -9.65 9.94 -5.36
N PRO A 140 -9.25 10.06 -4.07
CA PRO A 140 -9.13 8.92 -3.19
C PRO A 140 -10.43 8.17 -3.01
N ILE A 141 -10.37 6.83 -3.09
CA ILE A 141 -11.50 5.93 -2.85
C ILE A 141 -11.59 5.69 -1.34
N GLU A 142 -12.79 5.88 -0.77
CA GLU A 142 -13.04 5.69 0.66
C GLU A 142 -13.58 4.28 0.99
N ASP A 143 -14.15 3.59 0.00
CA ASP A 143 -14.71 2.25 0.18
C ASP A 143 -13.62 1.17 0.14
N LEU A 144 -13.30 0.61 1.31
CA LEU A 144 -12.31 -0.47 1.42
C LEU A 144 -12.71 -1.73 0.65
N ALA A 145 -14.00 -2.04 0.52
CA ALA A 145 -14.43 -3.21 -0.22
C ALA A 145 -14.10 -3.06 -1.71
N GLU A 146 -14.31 -1.86 -2.26
CA GLU A 146 -13.94 -1.54 -3.62
C GLU A 146 -12.42 -1.59 -3.82
N ILE A 147 -11.64 -1.04 -2.89
CA ILE A 147 -10.16 -1.10 -2.92
C ILE A 147 -9.69 -2.56 -2.94
N TYR A 148 -10.20 -3.42 -2.07
CA TYR A 148 -9.82 -4.84 -2.04
C TYR A 148 -10.21 -5.60 -3.31
N GLU A 149 -11.36 -5.26 -3.93
CA GLU A 149 -11.75 -5.84 -5.22
C GLU A 149 -10.79 -5.42 -6.34
N ARG A 150 -10.43 -4.14 -6.40
CA ARG A 150 -9.46 -3.60 -7.39
C ARG A 150 -8.08 -4.25 -7.21
N ILE A 151 -7.58 -4.35 -5.98
CA ILE A 151 -6.31 -5.02 -5.68
C ILE A 151 -6.37 -6.48 -6.13
N SER A 152 -7.43 -7.22 -5.76
CA SER A 152 -7.57 -8.62 -6.17
C SER A 152 -7.52 -8.80 -7.69
N HIS A 153 -8.09 -7.85 -8.42
CA HIS A 153 -8.07 -7.85 -9.89
C HIS A 153 -6.67 -7.53 -10.44
N ALA A 154 -6.00 -6.52 -9.88
CA ALA A 154 -4.67 -6.09 -10.31
C ALA A 154 -3.60 -7.18 -10.08
N ILE A 155 -3.57 -7.77 -8.88
CA ILE A 155 -2.59 -8.81 -8.54
C ILE A 155 -2.98 -10.22 -9.03
N GLY A 156 -4.20 -10.40 -9.53
CA GLY A 156 -4.72 -11.70 -9.99
C GLY A 156 -4.93 -12.75 -8.88
N VAL A 157 -4.99 -12.33 -7.62
CA VAL A 157 -5.18 -13.18 -6.45
C VAL A 157 -6.24 -12.55 -5.53
N GLU A 158 -7.15 -13.36 -4.99
CA GLU A 158 -8.18 -12.89 -4.07
C GLU A 158 -7.58 -12.34 -2.78
N VAL A 159 -7.95 -11.10 -2.41
CA VAL A 159 -7.67 -10.54 -1.09
C VAL A 159 -8.68 -11.11 -0.10
N THR A 160 -8.24 -12.12 0.64
CA THR A 160 -9.10 -12.86 1.57
C THR A 160 -9.49 -12.05 2.80
N ALA A 161 -10.54 -12.50 3.52
CA ALA A 161 -10.94 -11.90 4.79
C ALA A 161 -9.80 -11.89 5.83
N ASP A 162 -8.90 -12.87 5.80
CA ASP A 162 -7.73 -12.92 6.70
C ASP A 162 -6.71 -11.81 6.34
N HIS A 163 -6.50 -11.54 5.04
CA HIS A 163 -5.65 -10.42 4.62
C HIS A 163 -6.24 -9.08 5.08
N GLN A 164 -7.55 -8.89 4.94
CA GLN A 164 -8.26 -7.68 5.35
C GLN A 164 -8.17 -7.48 6.87
N ALA A 165 -8.44 -8.52 7.66
CA ALA A 165 -8.34 -8.47 9.13
C ALA A 165 -6.90 -8.18 9.59
N ASN A 166 -5.89 -8.75 8.92
CA ASN A 166 -4.50 -8.48 9.20
C ASN A 166 -4.13 -7.02 8.88
N ALA A 167 -4.55 -6.50 7.73
CA ALA A 167 -4.34 -5.11 7.35
C ALA A 167 -4.99 -4.14 8.36
N ASP A 168 -6.20 -4.42 8.82
CA ASP A 168 -6.88 -3.63 9.85
C ASP A 168 -6.15 -3.68 11.19
N SER A 169 -5.67 -4.84 11.59
CA SER A 169 -4.88 -4.99 12.83
C SER A 169 -3.58 -4.20 12.77
N ILE A 170 -2.87 -4.22 11.64
CA ILE A 170 -1.66 -3.44 11.42
C ILE A 170 -1.96 -1.95 11.45
N TYR A 171 -2.99 -1.51 10.74
CA TYR A 171 -3.40 -0.11 10.69
C TYR A 171 -3.71 0.43 12.10
N HIS A 172 -4.49 -0.33 12.89
CA HIS A 172 -4.79 0.03 14.27
C HIS A 172 -3.55 0.04 15.17
N LEU A 173 -2.66 -0.94 15.00
CA LEU A 173 -1.40 -0.99 15.74
C LEU A 173 -0.56 0.28 15.49
N ILE A 174 -0.43 0.71 14.25
CA ILE A 174 0.38 1.89 13.89
C ILE A 174 -0.26 3.19 14.40
N LEU A 175 -1.58 3.33 14.31
CA LEU A 175 -2.27 4.57 14.72
C LEU A 175 -2.48 4.68 16.24
N TYR A 176 -2.72 3.55 16.93
CA TYR A 176 -3.19 3.56 18.31
C TYR A 176 -2.28 2.78 19.27
N GLY A 177 -1.24 2.12 18.76
CA GLY A 177 -0.31 1.32 19.55
C GLY A 177 -0.86 -0.03 20.02
N SER A 178 -2.06 -0.44 19.54
CA SER A 178 -2.66 -1.75 19.86
C SER A 178 -3.39 -2.31 18.63
N PRO A 179 -3.36 -3.63 18.40
CA PRO A 179 -4.13 -4.25 17.32
C PRO A 179 -5.64 -4.08 17.53
N SER A 180 -6.41 -4.09 16.43
CA SER A 180 -7.88 -4.09 16.49
C SER A 180 -8.39 -5.33 17.24
N GLY A 181 -9.19 -5.13 18.29
CA GLY A 181 -9.81 -6.21 19.09
C GLY A 181 -9.25 -6.40 20.51
N GLU A 182 -8.18 -5.68 20.89
CA GLU A 182 -7.71 -5.60 22.29
C GLU A 182 -8.19 -4.27 22.92
N SER A 183 -9.40 -4.28 23.46
CA SER A 183 -9.97 -3.17 24.26
C SER A 183 -10.48 -3.69 25.60
#